data_3f2b90f4a0f6a55565a713c97f04a427
#
_entry.id   3f2b90f4a0f6a55565a713c97f04a427
#
_cell.length_a   1.000
_cell.length_b   1.000
_cell.length_c   1.000
_cell.angle_alpha   90.00
_cell.angle_beta   90.00
_cell.angle_gamma   90.00
#
_symmetry.space_group_name_H-M   'P 1'
#
loop_
_entity.id
_entity.type
_entity.pdbx_description
1 polymer ?
#
loop_
_entity_poly.entity_id
_entity_poly.type
_entity_poly.pdbx_seq_one_letter_code
_entity_poly.pdbx_strand_id
1 'polypeptide(L)'
;MERAWRRHGNTYVEEATKVDLDGTDDPFDLVRFVAAQEETYESALAEIRRGWKRTHWMWFIFPQLRGLGHSAMAHVYGMRSLDEARAYLDHPLLGSRYRECVSALQDLIDTNAEKVFGDTDAMKLRSSLTLFGEAADLPLIRAALERWFRGKPDEATLHMLARQGQS
;
A
#
# COMPACT_ATOMS: atom_id res chain seq x y z
N MET A 1 21.37 28.36 2.65
CA MET A 1 21.41 28.19 2.61
C MET A 1 21.58 27.72 2.79
N GLU A 2 21.23 27.11 2.44
CA GLU A 2 21.12 26.73 2.38
C GLU A 2 20.91 26.06 2.42
N ARG A 3 20.89 25.76 2.42
CA ARG A 3 20.55 25.16 2.26
C ARG A 3 20.52 24.40 2.43
N ALA A 4 20.55 24.12 2.46
CA ALA A 4 20.42 23.50 2.47
C ALA A 4 20.67 22.68 2.55
N TRP A 5 21.20 22.45 2.57
CA TRP A 5 21.43 22.01 2.45
C TRP A 5 21.85 21.58 2.82
N ARG A 6 21.92 21.42 2.96
CA ARG A 6 22.23 21.35 3.12
C ARG A 6 22.63 20.95 3.75
N ARG A 7 22.90 20.59 4.00
CA ARG A 7 23.29 20.39 4.30
C ARG A 7 23.31 19.77 4.84
N HIS A 8 23.27 19.20 4.60
CA HIS A 8 23.10 18.74 4.87
C HIS A 8 23.11 17.91 4.85
N GLY A 9 23.32 17.44 4.48
CA GLY A 9 23.17 16.87 4.21
C GLY A 9 23.08 16.18 4.14
N ASN A 10 23.03 15.73 3.75
CA ASN A 10 22.63 15.40 3.44
C ASN A 10 22.32 15.03 3.01
N THR A 11 21.89 14.59 2.53
CA THR A 11 21.38 14.63 1.98
C THR A 11 20.98 14.30 1.41
N TYR A 12 20.71 13.69 0.61
CA TYR A 12 19.79 13.63 0.11
C TYR A 12 19.30 12.63 -0.15
N VAL A 13 19.49 11.55 -0.18
CA VAL A 13 18.73 11.04 -0.28
C VAL A 13 17.96 11.32 -0.80
N GLU A 14 18.04 11.45 -0.94
CA GLU A 14 17.47 12.13 -0.95
C GLU A 14 16.94 12.93 -1.35
N GLU A 15 17.29 12.81 -2.77
CA GLU A 15 16.71 14.03 -2.82
C GLU A 15 15.26 14.08 -3.13
N ALA A 16 14.73 13.16 -3.90
CA ALA A 16 13.30 13.05 -4.01
C ALA A 16 12.66 12.98 -2.64
N THR A 17 13.34 12.30 -1.76
CA THR A 17 12.85 12.19 -0.41
C THR A 17 13.24 13.37 0.45
N LYS A 18 14.16 14.18 -0.04
CA LYS A 18 14.55 15.34 0.73
C LYS A 18 13.38 16.26 1.01
N VAL A 19 12.52 16.40 0.03
CA VAL A 19 11.33 17.19 0.21
C VAL A 19 10.53 16.67 1.40
N ASP A 20 10.50 15.38 1.54
CA ASP A 20 9.71 14.76 2.60
C ASP A 20 10.41 14.80 3.94
N LEU A 21 11.71 15.08 3.95
CA LEU A 21 12.46 14.99 5.19
C LEU A 21 12.17 16.12 6.17
N ASP A 22 11.66 17.22 5.67
CA ASP A 22 11.34 18.32 6.58
C ASP A 22 9.95 18.20 7.18
N GLY A 23 9.18 17.19 6.73
CA GLY A 23 7.86 16.93 7.29
C GLY A 23 6.75 17.84 6.79
N THR A 24 7.08 18.91 6.10
CA THR A 24 6.06 19.84 5.63
C THR A 24 5.37 19.37 4.36
N ASP A 25 6.05 18.50 3.59
CA ASP A 25 5.52 18.00 2.33
C ASP A 25 5.05 16.56 2.45
N ASP A 26 4.87 16.07 3.67
CA ASP A 26 4.43 14.71 3.92
C ASP A 26 3.35 14.69 5.00
N PRO A 27 2.19 15.29 4.71
CA PRO A 27 1.14 15.42 5.73
C PRO A 27 0.58 14.09 6.22
N PHE A 28 0.73 13.03 5.43
CA PHE A 28 0.22 11.71 5.81
C PHE A 28 1.31 10.78 6.34
N ASP A 29 2.52 11.31 6.53
CA ASP A 29 3.64 10.50 7.01
C ASP A 29 3.86 9.27 6.13
N LEU A 30 3.85 9.49 4.82
CA LEU A 30 4.06 8.40 3.87
C LEU A 30 5.50 7.86 3.93
N VAL A 31 6.41 8.64 4.51
CA VAL A 31 7.79 8.19 4.66
C VAL A 31 7.87 6.89 5.46
N ARG A 32 6.89 6.61 6.34
CA ARG A 32 6.91 5.36 7.09
C ARG A 32 6.81 4.15 6.17
N PHE A 33 6.06 4.28 5.06
CA PHE A 33 5.97 3.22 4.07
C PHE A 33 7.27 3.11 3.27
N VAL A 34 7.84 4.26 2.88
CA VAL A 34 9.11 4.25 2.14
C VAL A 34 10.18 3.54 2.97
N ALA A 35 10.26 3.89 4.26
CA ALA A 35 11.26 3.29 5.14
C ALA A 35 11.03 1.79 5.31
N ALA A 36 9.77 1.37 5.51
CA ALA A 36 9.46 -0.04 5.69
C ALA A 36 9.77 -0.86 4.44
N GLN A 37 9.57 -0.27 3.27
CA GLN A 37 9.78 -0.98 2.01
C GLN A 37 11.24 -1.04 1.59
N GLU A 38 12.09 -0.22 2.18
CA GLU A 38 13.45 -0.08 1.71
C GLU A 38 14.20 -1.42 1.67
N GLU A 39 14.05 -2.23 2.69
CA GLU A 39 14.74 -3.51 2.76
C GLU A 39 13.85 -4.71 2.45
N THR A 40 12.56 -4.48 2.24
CA THR A 40 11.61 -5.58 2.08
C THR A 40 10.99 -5.65 0.69
N TYR A 41 10.99 -4.55 -0.06
CA TYR A 41 10.24 -4.52 -1.32
C TYR A 41 10.67 -5.59 -2.31
N GLU A 42 11.99 -5.75 -2.49
CA GLU A 42 12.48 -6.71 -3.47
C GLU A 42 12.08 -8.15 -3.10
N SER A 43 12.17 -8.47 -1.81
CA SER A 43 11.75 -9.79 -1.34
C SER A 43 10.26 -10.00 -1.50
N ALA A 44 9.46 -8.97 -1.17
CA ALA A 44 8.01 -9.06 -1.31
C ALA A 44 7.62 -9.29 -2.77
N LEU A 45 8.19 -8.52 -3.67
CA LEU A 45 7.90 -8.68 -5.09
C LEU A 45 8.31 -10.05 -5.59
N ALA A 46 9.47 -10.55 -5.16
CA ALA A 46 9.92 -11.89 -5.54
C ALA A 46 8.95 -12.96 -5.05
N GLU A 47 8.46 -12.83 -3.81
CA GLU A 47 7.49 -13.79 -3.27
C GLU A 47 6.19 -13.74 -4.06
N ILE A 48 5.71 -12.55 -4.41
CA ILE A 48 4.52 -12.43 -5.24
C ILE A 48 4.73 -13.12 -6.58
N ARG A 49 5.86 -12.87 -7.22
CA ARG A 49 6.16 -13.47 -8.52
C ARG A 49 6.24 -14.98 -8.48
N ARG A 50 6.67 -15.53 -7.35
CA ARG A 50 6.68 -16.99 -7.16
C ARG A 50 5.30 -17.54 -6.81
N GLY A 51 4.36 -16.67 -6.46
CA GLY A 51 3.02 -17.10 -6.09
C GLY A 51 2.95 -17.70 -4.70
N TRP A 52 3.86 -17.33 -3.81
CA TRP A 52 3.89 -17.89 -2.46
C TRP A 52 4.52 -16.90 -1.49
N LYS A 53 3.67 -16.26 -0.70
CA LYS A 53 4.12 -15.31 0.31
C LYS A 53 4.68 -16.07 1.51
N ARG A 54 5.88 -15.71 1.93
CA ARG A 54 6.56 -16.38 3.03
C ARG A 54 6.89 -15.47 4.22
N THR A 55 7.13 -14.18 3.97
CA THR A 55 7.59 -13.29 5.03
C THR A 55 6.55 -12.20 5.30
N HIS A 56 6.86 -11.33 6.25
CA HIS A 56 5.84 -10.45 6.85
C HIS A 56 5.96 -9.04 6.31
N TRP A 57 5.16 -8.71 5.29
CA TRP A 57 5.23 -7.39 4.66
C TRP A 57 3.86 -6.85 4.24
N MET A 58 2.80 -7.55 4.57
CA MET A 58 1.48 -7.20 4.07
C MET A 58 1.05 -5.78 4.45
N TRP A 59 1.35 -5.37 5.69
CA TRP A 59 0.89 -4.08 6.22
C TRP A 59 1.33 -2.89 5.40
N PHE A 60 2.52 -2.94 4.81
CA PHE A 60 3.06 -1.77 4.11
C PHE A 60 3.26 -1.98 2.61
N ILE A 61 2.97 -3.17 2.11
CA ILE A 61 2.96 -3.42 0.65
C ILE A 61 1.53 -3.33 0.11
N PHE A 62 0.56 -3.86 0.86
CA PHE A 62 -0.86 -3.76 0.53
C PHE A 62 -1.61 -3.18 1.73
N PRO A 63 -1.45 -1.86 1.98
CA PRO A 63 -2.06 -1.28 3.17
C PRO A 63 -3.58 -1.31 3.12
N GLN A 64 -4.20 -1.34 4.29
CA GLN A 64 -5.65 -1.28 4.43
C GLN A 64 -6.01 -0.13 5.38
N LEU A 65 -7.30 0.15 5.50
CA LEU A 65 -7.75 1.17 6.45
C LEU A 65 -7.38 0.82 7.87
N ARG A 66 -6.97 1.84 8.63
CA ARG A 66 -6.71 1.69 10.05
C ARG A 66 -8.02 1.32 10.74
N GLY A 67 -7.96 0.34 11.62
CA GLY A 67 -9.12 -0.13 12.35
C GLY A 67 -9.62 -1.48 11.89
N LEU A 68 -9.24 -1.92 10.69
CA LEU A 68 -9.62 -3.26 10.23
C LEU A 68 -8.79 -4.34 10.93
N GLY A 69 -7.49 -4.09 11.08
CA GLY A 69 -6.63 -4.98 11.86
C GLY A 69 -6.40 -4.42 13.23
N HIS A 70 -5.94 -5.28 14.15
CA HIS A 70 -5.82 -4.90 15.56
C HIS A 70 -4.40 -4.96 16.11
N SER A 71 -3.44 -5.41 15.31
CA SER A 71 -2.05 -5.47 15.77
C SER A 71 -1.42 -4.09 15.74
N ALA A 72 -0.26 -3.97 16.44
CA ALA A 72 0.49 -2.72 16.42
C ALA A 72 0.89 -2.34 14.99
N MET A 73 1.30 -3.32 14.19
CA MET A 73 1.68 -3.06 12.79
C MET A 73 0.49 -2.58 11.97
N ALA A 74 -0.67 -3.19 12.18
CA ALA A 74 -1.88 -2.76 11.48
C ALA A 74 -2.24 -1.31 11.81
N HIS A 75 -1.99 -0.90 13.05
CA HIS A 75 -2.24 0.48 13.45
C HIS A 75 -1.24 1.43 12.81
N VAL A 76 0.06 1.10 12.89
CA VAL A 76 1.12 1.99 12.39
C VAL A 76 0.97 2.22 10.89
N TYR A 77 0.68 1.17 10.13
CA TYR A 77 0.61 1.27 8.68
C TYR A 77 -0.80 1.40 8.13
N GLY A 78 -1.80 1.47 9.00
CA GLY A 78 -3.17 1.66 8.55
C GLY A 78 -3.39 3.03 7.93
N MET A 79 -4.14 3.05 6.82
CA MET A 79 -4.52 4.29 6.16
C MET A 79 -5.66 4.94 6.92
N ARG A 80 -5.56 6.25 7.15
CA ARG A 80 -6.59 6.96 7.92
C ARG A 80 -7.77 7.38 7.08
N SER A 81 -7.59 7.49 5.76
CA SER A 81 -8.64 8.07 4.90
C SER A 81 -8.38 7.75 3.43
N LEU A 82 -9.38 8.03 2.60
CA LEU A 82 -9.21 8.00 1.15
C LEU A 82 -8.15 8.99 0.68
N ASP A 83 -8.08 10.15 1.33
CA ASP A 83 -7.08 11.15 0.94
C ASP A 83 -5.66 10.59 1.13
N GLU A 84 -5.43 9.88 2.22
CA GLU A 84 -4.12 9.25 2.41
C GLU A 84 -3.87 8.18 1.35
N ALA A 85 -4.88 7.38 1.02
CA ALA A 85 -4.72 6.36 -0.03
C ALA A 85 -4.41 6.99 -1.37
N ARG A 86 -5.08 8.10 -1.70
CA ARG A 86 -4.78 8.82 -2.94
C ARG A 86 -3.35 9.35 -2.94
N ALA A 87 -2.93 9.93 -1.83
CA ALA A 87 -1.57 10.44 -1.72
C ALA A 87 -0.53 9.31 -1.88
N TYR A 88 -0.83 8.14 -1.34
CA TYR A 88 0.03 6.97 -1.50
C TYR A 88 0.16 6.59 -2.99
N LEU A 89 -0.96 6.51 -3.70
CA LEU A 89 -0.92 6.18 -5.12
C LEU A 89 -0.25 7.24 -5.97
N ASP A 90 -0.34 8.51 -5.56
CA ASP A 90 0.29 9.61 -6.27
C ASP A 90 1.77 9.75 -5.94
N HIS A 91 2.23 9.12 -4.88
CA HIS A 91 3.64 9.15 -4.51
C HIS A 91 4.44 8.40 -5.58
N PRO A 92 5.51 9.03 -6.13
CA PRO A 92 6.20 8.43 -7.27
C PRO A 92 6.74 7.03 -6.98
N LEU A 93 7.23 6.80 -5.77
CA LEU A 93 7.77 5.49 -5.44
C LEU A 93 6.70 4.53 -4.99
N LEU A 94 5.85 4.94 -4.04
CA LEU A 94 4.86 4.04 -3.45
C LEU A 94 3.79 3.65 -4.44
N GLY A 95 3.31 4.60 -5.22
CA GLY A 95 2.30 4.30 -6.24
C GLY A 95 2.83 3.37 -7.31
N SER A 96 4.06 3.60 -7.75
CA SER A 96 4.70 2.74 -8.73
C SER A 96 4.85 1.31 -8.20
N ARG A 97 5.28 1.18 -6.95
CA ARG A 97 5.47 -0.13 -6.34
C ARG A 97 4.14 -0.86 -6.13
N TYR A 98 3.10 -0.14 -5.73
CA TYR A 98 1.79 -0.76 -5.57
C TYR A 98 1.32 -1.34 -6.90
N ARG A 99 1.43 -0.54 -7.96
CA ARG A 99 1.04 -1.00 -9.29
C ARG A 99 1.88 -2.18 -9.75
N GLU A 100 3.16 -2.14 -9.47
CA GLU A 100 4.05 -3.25 -9.85
C GLU A 100 3.65 -4.54 -9.14
N CYS A 101 3.34 -4.46 -7.85
CA CYS A 101 2.94 -5.65 -7.09
C CYS A 101 1.60 -6.20 -7.58
N VAL A 102 0.63 -5.31 -7.85
CA VAL A 102 -0.66 -5.77 -8.38
C VAL A 102 -0.48 -6.39 -9.76
N SER A 103 0.35 -5.77 -10.59
CA SER A 103 0.62 -6.31 -11.93
C SER A 103 1.27 -7.69 -11.84
N ALA A 104 2.19 -7.87 -10.90
CA ALA A 104 2.82 -9.17 -10.70
C ALA A 104 1.81 -10.24 -10.27
N LEU A 105 0.83 -9.85 -9.45
CA LEU A 105 -0.26 -10.78 -9.13
C LEU A 105 -1.00 -11.23 -10.37
N GLN A 106 -1.28 -10.29 -11.26
CA GLN A 106 -2.06 -10.60 -12.46
C GLN A 106 -1.32 -11.53 -13.42
N ASP A 107 0.00 -11.64 -13.28
CA ASP A 107 0.79 -12.56 -14.10
C ASP A 107 0.73 -14.01 -13.62
N LEU A 108 0.23 -14.24 -12.41
CA LEU A 108 0.16 -15.60 -11.88
C LEU A 108 -0.97 -16.39 -12.55
N ILE A 109 -0.74 -17.69 -12.70
CA ILE A 109 -1.73 -18.58 -13.30
C ILE A 109 -1.99 -19.76 -12.36
N ASP A 110 -3.17 -20.35 -12.48
CA ASP A 110 -3.53 -21.60 -11.79
C ASP A 110 -3.36 -21.50 -10.26
N THR A 111 -3.76 -20.36 -9.69
CA THR A 111 -3.65 -20.18 -8.25
C THR A 111 -4.81 -19.30 -7.76
N ASN A 112 -4.88 -19.09 -6.46
CA ASN A 112 -5.87 -18.20 -5.88
C ASN A 112 -5.26 -17.45 -4.70
N ALA A 113 -6.00 -16.50 -4.16
CA ALA A 113 -5.46 -15.61 -3.12
C ALA A 113 -5.05 -16.38 -1.86
N GLU A 114 -5.85 -17.37 -1.47
CA GLU A 114 -5.55 -18.16 -0.29
C GLU A 114 -4.29 -18.97 -0.43
N LYS A 115 -4.04 -19.50 -1.62
CA LYS A 115 -2.81 -20.27 -1.87
C LYS A 115 -1.57 -19.38 -1.85
N VAL A 116 -1.70 -18.16 -2.37
CA VAL A 116 -0.54 -17.24 -2.43
C VAL A 116 -0.28 -16.63 -1.06
N PHE A 117 -1.31 -16.21 -0.36
CA PHE A 117 -1.18 -15.36 0.82
C PHE A 117 -1.57 -16.04 2.14
N GLY A 118 -2.33 -17.14 2.09
CA GLY A 118 -2.99 -17.65 3.28
C GLY A 118 -4.27 -16.88 3.52
N ASP A 119 -5.14 -17.41 4.39
CA ASP A 119 -6.49 -16.88 4.56
C ASP A 119 -6.48 -15.44 5.09
N THR A 120 -5.67 -15.17 6.10
CA THR A 120 -5.65 -13.85 6.74
C THR A 120 -5.14 -12.78 5.78
N ASP A 121 -4.01 -13.03 5.14
CA ASP A 121 -3.43 -12.04 4.24
C ASP A 121 -4.24 -11.91 2.94
N ALA A 122 -4.93 -12.98 2.52
CA ALA A 122 -5.84 -12.85 1.38
C ALA A 122 -6.97 -11.85 1.69
N MET A 123 -7.50 -11.86 2.90
CA MET A 123 -8.49 -10.87 3.30
C MET A 123 -7.92 -9.46 3.31
N LYS A 124 -6.67 -9.31 3.74
CA LYS A 124 -6.03 -8.01 3.73
C LYS A 124 -5.82 -7.50 2.30
N LEU A 125 -5.49 -8.40 1.39
CA LEU A 125 -5.37 -8.02 -0.02
C LEU A 125 -6.69 -7.48 -0.55
N ARG A 126 -7.79 -8.17 -0.23
CA ARG A 126 -9.11 -7.72 -0.64
C ARG A 126 -9.45 -6.36 -0.07
N SER A 127 -9.14 -6.14 1.21
CA SER A 127 -9.36 -4.84 1.84
C SER A 127 -8.53 -3.76 1.16
N SER A 128 -7.27 -4.05 0.84
CA SER A 128 -6.39 -3.09 0.20
C SER A 128 -6.88 -2.73 -1.21
N LEU A 129 -7.22 -3.73 -2.00
CA LEU A 129 -7.72 -3.49 -3.35
C LEU A 129 -9.01 -2.67 -3.32
N THR A 130 -9.87 -2.94 -2.33
CA THR A 130 -11.10 -2.17 -2.18
C THR A 130 -10.78 -0.71 -1.86
N LEU A 131 -9.89 -0.48 -0.90
CA LEU A 131 -9.53 0.88 -0.49
C LEU A 131 -8.94 1.66 -1.66
N PHE A 132 -7.96 1.09 -2.34
CA PHE A 132 -7.30 1.82 -3.42
C PHE A 132 -8.17 1.92 -4.67
N GLY A 133 -9.09 0.96 -4.85
CA GLY A 133 -10.09 1.06 -5.90
C GLY A 133 -11.07 2.18 -5.69
N GLU A 134 -11.40 2.48 -4.42
CA GLU A 134 -12.23 3.63 -4.09
C GLU A 134 -11.46 4.94 -4.18
N ALA A 135 -10.15 4.88 -3.93
CA ALA A 135 -9.31 6.07 -3.96
C ALA A 135 -9.06 6.57 -5.38
N ALA A 136 -8.97 5.66 -6.35
CA ALA A 136 -8.65 6.01 -7.73
C ALA A 136 -9.29 5.00 -8.68
N ASP A 137 -9.72 5.49 -9.83
CA ASP A 137 -10.33 4.63 -10.85
C ASP A 137 -9.23 4.06 -11.74
N LEU A 138 -8.61 2.98 -11.28
CA LEU A 138 -7.52 2.34 -12.00
C LEU A 138 -7.96 0.97 -12.51
N PRO A 139 -7.92 0.78 -13.85
CA PRO A 139 -8.31 -0.52 -14.43
C PRO A 139 -7.56 -1.71 -13.84
N LEU A 140 -6.27 -1.51 -13.52
CA LEU A 140 -5.46 -2.58 -12.95
C LEU A 140 -6.05 -3.08 -11.63
N ILE A 141 -6.49 -2.18 -10.78
CA ILE A 141 -7.04 -2.54 -9.48
C ILE A 141 -8.40 -3.20 -9.65
N ARG A 142 -9.23 -2.66 -10.56
CA ARG A 142 -10.52 -3.30 -10.84
C ARG A 142 -10.34 -4.72 -11.36
N ALA A 143 -9.39 -4.89 -12.27
CA ALA A 143 -9.13 -6.22 -12.83
C ALA A 143 -8.64 -7.20 -11.75
N ALA A 144 -7.82 -6.71 -10.83
CA ALA A 144 -7.32 -7.56 -9.75
C ALA A 144 -8.45 -7.97 -8.81
N LEU A 145 -9.31 -7.03 -8.44
CA LEU A 145 -10.45 -7.36 -7.59
C LEU A 145 -11.37 -8.37 -8.26
N GLU A 146 -11.60 -8.18 -9.57
CA GLU A 146 -12.42 -9.11 -10.34
C GLU A 146 -11.80 -10.51 -10.35
N ARG A 147 -10.52 -10.57 -10.66
CA ARG A 147 -9.87 -11.87 -10.81
C ARG A 147 -9.73 -12.63 -9.50
N TRP A 148 -9.27 -11.94 -8.46
CA TRP A 148 -8.92 -12.61 -7.20
C TRP A 148 -10.11 -12.77 -6.27
N PHE A 149 -11.14 -11.93 -6.40
CA PHE A 149 -12.27 -11.90 -5.47
C PHE A 149 -13.61 -11.80 -6.18
N ARG A 150 -13.66 -12.10 -7.47
CA ARG A 150 -14.90 -12.09 -8.26
C ARG A 150 -15.59 -10.74 -8.25
N GLY A 151 -14.81 -9.68 -8.17
CA GLY A 151 -15.33 -8.32 -8.14
C GLY A 151 -16.00 -7.94 -6.84
N LYS A 152 -15.91 -8.77 -5.79
CA LYS A 152 -16.58 -8.51 -4.53
C LYS A 152 -15.67 -7.71 -3.60
N PRO A 153 -16.02 -6.45 -3.31
CA PRO A 153 -15.20 -5.64 -2.43
C PRO A 153 -15.30 -6.09 -0.97
N ASP A 154 -14.40 -5.57 -0.16
CA ASP A 154 -14.45 -5.80 1.27
C ASP A 154 -15.51 -4.88 1.88
N GLU A 155 -16.58 -5.46 2.40
CA GLU A 155 -17.70 -4.69 2.92
C GLU A 155 -17.33 -3.84 4.14
N ALA A 156 -16.44 -4.36 4.99
CA ALA A 156 -16.01 -3.59 6.16
C ALA A 156 -15.30 -2.31 5.75
N THR A 157 -14.46 -2.39 4.71
CA THR A 157 -13.78 -1.21 4.18
C THR A 157 -14.80 -0.18 3.68
N LEU A 158 -15.76 -0.63 2.88
CA LEU A 158 -16.78 0.26 2.35
C LEU A 158 -17.60 0.92 3.45
N HIS A 159 -17.96 0.16 4.48
CA HIS A 159 -18.70 0.70 5.63
C HIS A 159 -17.90 1.78 6.35
N MET A 160 -16.62 1.52 6.58
CA MET A 160 -15.80 2.51 7.29
C MET A 160 -15.63 3.78 6.47
N LEU A 161 -15.44 3.64 5.16
CA LEU A 161 -15.33 4.81 4.29
C LEU A 161 -16.63 5.62 4.26
N ALA A 162 -17.77 4.92 4.24
CA ALA A 162 -19.06 5.60 4.26
C ALA A 162 -19.24 6.42 5.54
N ARG A 163 -18.83 5.85 6.69
CA ARG A 163 -18.92 6.58 7.96
C ARG A 163 -18.00 7.79 7.98
N GLN A 164 -16.81 7.69 7.39
CA GLN A 164 -15.91 8.84 7.31
C GLN A 164 -16.52 9.97 6.48
N GLY A 165 -17.22 9.61 5.41
CA GLY A 165 -17.83 10.61 4.56
C GLY A 165 -19.01 11.33 5.18
N GLN A 166 -19.51 10.83 6.31
CA GLN A 166 -20.67 11.42 6.99
C GLN A 166 -20.29 12.38 8.11
N SER A 167 -19.00 12.51 8.45
CA SER A 167 -18.57 13.37 9.54
C SER A 167 -18.13 14.76 9.11
#